data_0c9f56dd045508ae1fb34b3efd056237
#
_entry.id   0c9f56dd045508ae1fb34b3efd056237
#
_cell.length_a   1.000
_cell.length_b   1.000
_cell.length_c   1.000
_cell.angle_alpha   90.00
_cell.angle_beta   90.00
_cell.angle_gamma   90.00
#
_symmetry.space_group_name_H-M   'P 1'
#
loop_
_entity.id
_entity.type
_entity.pdbx_description
1 polymer ?
#
loop_
_entity_poly.entity_id
_entity_poly.type
_entity_poly.pdbx_seq_one_letter_code
_entity_poly.pdbx_strand_id
1 'polypeptide(L)'
;MSRLVPAIVLIAILVGTAGCASIPGAAGAPIADVGTLAGKWAGTVTPGDEPFYLTINPGGTLTAAWGPNMAWGTVTVRNGQATFEMQPGLYEGSIRLYDDGGPRQIVLDDLWLSFNARAVLQ
;
A
#
# COMPACT_ATOMS: atom_id res chain seq x y z
N MET A 1 -46.52 9.33 12.87
CA MET A 1 -45.99 9.25 12.88
C MET A 1 -45.13 8.76 12.87
N SER A 2 -45.04 8.65 12.86
CA SER A 2 -44.16 8.24 12.82
C SER A 2 -43.41 8.05 12.30
N ARG A 3 -43.20 8.13 12.07
CA ARG A 3 -42.41 7.99 11.56
C ARG A 3 -41.47 8.09 11.62
N LEU A 4 -41.07 8.27 11.74
CA LEU A 4 -40.04 8.39 11.80
C LEU A 4 -39.34 7.64 11.97
N VAL A 5 -39.48 7.28 12.22
CA VAL A 5 -38.89 6.43 12.39
C VAL A 5 -38.07 5.94 11.62
N PRO A 6 -38.39 5.92 11.07
CA PRO A 6 -37.70 5.35 10.19
C PRO A 6 -36.47 5.75 10.13
N ALA A 7 -36.40 6.65 9.96
CA ALA A 7 -35.26 7.16 9.79
C ALA A 7 -34.32 6.55 10.58
N ILE A 8 -34.62 6.45 11.38
CA ILE A 8 -33.79 5.92 12.14
C ILE A 8 -33.06 4.97 11.68
N VAL A 9 -33.64 4.35 11.34
CA VAL A 9 -33.04 3.43 10.94
C VAL A 9 -31.93 3.64 10.28
N LEU A 10 -32.03 4.20 9.50
CA LEU A 10 -31.03 4.36 8.77
C LEU A 10 -29.88 4.49 9.33
N ILE A 11 -29.90 5.03 10.04
CA ILE A 11 -28.84 5.27 10.60
C ILE A 11 -28.04 4.23 10.82
N ALA A 12 -28.57 3.45 11.29
CA ALA A 12 -27.89 2.40 11.54
C ALA A 12 -27.06 2.08 10.56
N ILE A 13 -27.52 2.11 9.66
CA ILE A 13 -26.85 1.81 8.71
C ILE A 13 -25.62 2.32 8.57
N LEU A 14 -25.58 3.30 8.44
CA LEU A 14 -24.40 3.81 8.20
C LEU A 14 -23.48 3.37 8.98
N VAL A 15 -23.78 3.32 9.78
CA VAL A 15 -22.93 2.95 10.59
C VAL A 15 -22.29 1.87 10.26
N GLY A 16 -22.94 1.10 10.05
CA GLY A 16 -22.30 -0.05 9.88
C GLY A 16 -21.37 0.07 8.91
N THR A 17 -21.75 0.55 8.12
CA THR A 17 -20.89 0.58 7.20
C THR A 17 -19.74 1.02 7.53
N ALA A 18 -19.75 1.93 7.88
CA ALA A 18 -18.59 2.42 8.04
C ALA A 18 -17.88 1.56 8.83
N GLY A 19 -18.43 1.26 9.63
CA GLY A 19 -17.66 0.59 10.41
C GLY A 19 -16.94 -0.36 9.84
N CYS A 20 -17.53 -0.89 9.40
CA CYS A 20 -16.92 -1.90 8.95
C CYS A 20 -15.86 -1.69 8.35
N ALA A 21 -15.98 -1.28 7.76
CA ALA A 21 -15.03 -1.17 7.04
C ALA A 21 -13.94 -1.01 7.65
N SER A 22 -13.99 -1.22 8.56
CA SER A 22 -13.00 -0.79 8.88
C SER A 22 -12.07 -1.30 9.66
N ILE A 23 -11.34 -2.01 9.17
CA ILE A 23 -10.17 -2.38 9.76
C ILE A 23 -9.17 -1.82 8.86
N PRO A 24 -8.98 -0.62 8.89
CA PRO A 24 -8.11 0.03 7.99
C PRO A 24 -6.74 -0.54 7.99
N GLY A 25 -6.22 -0.89 9.06
CA GLY A 25 -4.88 -1.37 9.03
C GLY A 25 -4.68 -2.66 8.31
N ALA A 26 -5.70 -3.46 8.20
CA ALA A 26 -5.54 -4.74 7.55
C ALA A 26 -5.51 -4.62 6.05
N ALA A 27 -6.21 -3.68 5.51
CA ALA A 27 -6.27 -3.54 4.08
C ALA A 27 -5.41 -2.42 3.54
N GLY A 28 -4.90 -1.60 4.40
CA GLY A 28 -4.17 -0.43 3.95
C GLY A 28 -5.10 0.71 3.59
N ALA A 29 -4.57 1.87 3.35
CA ALA A 29 -5.32 3.04 2.97
C ALA A 29 -5.50 3.07 1.45
N PRO A 30 -6.56 3.67 0.94
CA PRO A 30 -6.72 3.79 -0.50
C PRO A 30 -5.61 4.65 -1.10
N ILE A 31 -5.18 4.31 -2.27
CA ILE A 31 -4.12 5.03 -2.96
C ILE A 31 -4.74 5.72 -4.16
N ALA A 32 -4.75 7.05 -4.13
CA ALA A 32 -5.42 7.79 -5.17
C ALA A 32 -4.68 7.72 -6.51
N ASP A 33 -3.38 7.87 -6.46
CA ASP A 33 -2.57 7.82 -7.67
C ASP A 33 -1.12 7.54 -7.28
N VAL A 34 -0.26 7.40 -8.27
CA VAL A 34 1.14 7.09 -8.03
C VAL A 34 1.81 8.20 -7.23
N GLY A 35 1.38 9.44 -7.41
CA GLY A 35 1.97 10.53 -6.67
C GLY A 35 1.86 10.35 -5.16
N THR A 36 0.84 9.64 -4.70
CA THR A 36 0.70 9.35 -3.29
C THR A 36 1.86 8.51 -2.78
N LEU A 37 2.43 7.70 -3.64
CA LEU A 37 3.52 6.81 -3.28
C LEU A 37 4.89 7.35 -3.65
N ALA A 38 4.95 8.48 -4.34
CA ALA A 38 6.23 8.99 -4.82
C ALA A 38 7.12 9.41 -3.66
N GLY A 39 8.40 9.13 -3.79
CA GLY A 39 9.36 9.50 -2.75
C GLY A 39 10.39 8.42 -2.54
N LYS A 40 11.17 8.58 -1.50
CA LYS A 40 12.19 7.63 -1.12
C LYS A 40 11.76 6.92 0.14
N TRP A 41 11.88 5.62 0.12
CA TRP A 41 11.41 4.77 1.21
C TRP A 41 12.57 3.89 1.68
N ALA A 42 12.62 3.63 2.96
CA ALA A 42 13.67 2.77 3.52
C ALA A 42 13.08 1.85 4.57
N GLY A 43 13.55 0.63 4.58
CA GLY A 43 13.03 -0.36 5.51
C GLY A 43 13.79 -1.66 5.41
N THR A 44 13.08 -2.76 5.47
CA THR A 44 13.68 -4.09 5.43
C THR A 44 12.89 -5.01 4.52
N VAL A 45 13.56 -6.03 4.06
CA VAL A 45 12.94 -7.05 3.22
C VAL A 45 13.16 -8.40 3.86
N THR A 46 12.15 -9.24 3.81
CA THR A 46 12.27 -10.62 4.29
C THR A 46 12.21 -11.56 3.11
N PRO A 47 12.84 -12.69 3.22
CA PRO A 47 13.54 -13.21 4.38
C PRO A 47 14.90 -12.54 4.52
N GLY A 48 15.45 -12.58 5.72
CA GLY A 48 16.80 -12.08 5.95
C GLY A 48 16.89 -10.72 6.58
N ASP A 49 15.78 -9.96 6.60
CA ASP A 49 15.77 -8.63 7.19
C ASP A 49 16.87 -7.73 6.66
N GLU A 50 17.14 -7.82 5.38
CA GLU A 50 18.12 -6.95 4.77
C GLU A 50 17.60 -5.55 4.62
N PRO A 51 18.44 -4.53 4.69
CA PRO A 51 18.00 -3.18 4.42
C PRO A 51 17.42 -3.08 3.01
N PHE A 52 16.32 -2.34 2.89
CA PHE A 52 15.60 -2.20 1.64
C PHE A 52 15.41 -0.71 1.35
N TYR A 53 15.76 -0.30 0.14
CA TYR A 53 15.61 1.08 -0.29
C TYR A 53 14.82 1.12 -1.57
N LEU A 54 13.85 2.01 -1.62
CA LEU A 54 12.94 2.10 -2.76
C LEU A 54 12.74 3.56 -3.12
N THR A 55 12.80 3.88 -4.39
CA THR A 55 12.45 5.20 -4.88
C THR A 55 11.33 5.04 -5.88
N ILE A 56 10.23 5.75 -5.66
CA ILE A 56 9.12 5.78 -6.60
C ILE A 56 9.01 7.18 -7.14
N ASN A 57 9.07 7.31 -8.45
CA ASN A 57 8.97 8.60 -9.11
C ASN A 57 7.53 8.94 -9.41
N PRO A 58 7.18 10.22 -9.46
CA PRO A 58 5.78 10.60 -9.70
C PRO A 58 5.20 10.03 -10.98
N GLY A 59 6.04 9.74 -11.95
CA GLY A 59 5.57 9.16 -13.21
C GLY A 59 5.31 7.67 -13.17
N GLY A 60 5.62 7.01 -12.06
CA GLY A 60 5.33 5.59 -11.94
C GLY A 60 6.52 4.67 -12.09
N THR A 61 7.71 5.18 -12.35
CA THR A 61 8.87 4.31 -12.41
C THR A 61 9.41 4.13 -11.00
N LEU A 62 10.04 3.00 -10.75
CA LEU A 62 10.63 2.74 -9.46
C LEU A 62 11.99 2.07 -9.58
N THR A 63 12.80 2.24 -8.54
CA THR A 63 14.05 1.50 -8.38
C THR A 63 14.11 1.01 -6.96
N ALA A 64 14.67 -0.17 -6.76
CA ALA A 64 14.80 -0.77 -5.44
C ALA A 64 16.17 -1.40 -5.29
N ALA A 65 16.65 -1.47 -4.06
CA ALA A 65 17.92 -2.09 -3.77
C ALA A 65 17.85 -2.79 -2.41
N TRP A 66 18.34 -4.01 -2.35
CA TRP A 66 18.43 -4.73 -1.09
C TRP A 66 19.55 -5.76 -1.22
N GLY A 67 20.47 -5.76 -0.24
CA GLY A 67 21.65 -6.60 -0.32
C GLY A 67 22.40 -6.33 -1.60
N PRO A 68 22.79 -7.36 -2.31
CA PRO A 68 23.48 -7.18 -3.61
C PRO A 68 22.50 -7.00 -4.76
N ASN A 69 21.21 -6.96 -4.49
CA ASN A 69 20.20 -6.92 -5.56
C ASN A 69 19.81 -5.50 -5.90
N MET A 70 19.56 -5.26 -7.17
CA MET A 70 18.96 -4.03 -7.64
C MET A 70 17.88 -4.38 -8.62
N ALA A 71 16.80 -3.63 -8.57
CA ALA A 71 15.67 -3.87 -9.46
C ALA A 71 15.07 -2.54 -9.88
N TRP A 72 14.37 -2.55 -10.99
CA TRP A 72 13.71 -1.35 -11.49
C TRP A 72 12.44 -1.78 -12.20
N GLY A 73 11.48 -0.89 -12.25
CA GLY A 73 10.21 -1.24 -12.87
C GLY A 73 9.20 -0.14 -12.77
N THR A 74 7.95 -0.52 -12.62
CA THR A 74 6.84 0.43 -12.64
C THR A 74 5.84 0.11 -11.53
N VAL A 75 5.09 1.15 -11.16
CA VAL A 75 3.98 1.06 -10.24
C VAL A 75 2.74 1.51 -10.99
N THR A 76 1.67 0.77 -10.85
CA THR A 76 0.39 1.09 -11.46
C THR A 76 -0.66 1.21 -10.36
N VAL A 77 -1.47 2.25 -10.42
CA VAL A 77 -2.56 2.43 -9.45
C VAL A 77 -3.88 2.35 -10.19
N ARG A 78 -4.79 1.54 -9.65
CA ARG A 78 -6.08 1.34 -10.28
C ARG A 78 -7.11 1.07 -9.18
N ASN A 79 -8.18 1.84 -9.17
CA ASN A 79 -9.26 1.64 -8.20
C ASN A 79 -8.77 1.67 -6.75
N GLY A 80 -7.87 2.58 -6.44
CA GLY A 80 -7.38 2.70 -5.07
C GLY A 80 -6.33 1.69 -4.67
N GLN A 81 -5.91 0.84 -5.59
CA GLN A 81 -4.94 -0.20 -5.30
C GLN A 81 -3.70 -0.05 -6.16
N ALA A 82 -2.57 -0.37 -5.60
CA ALA A 82 -1.31 -0.26 -6.31
C ALA A 82 -0.68 -1.63 -6.51
N THR A 83 -0.10 -1.82 -7.69
CA THR A 83 0.68 -3.01 -8.00
C THR A 83 2.02 -2.58 -8.53
N PHE A 84 2.99 -3.48 -8.46
CA PHE A 84 4.32 -3.20 -8.98
C PHE A 84 4.84 -4.36 -9.81
N GLU A 85 5.72 -4.02 -10.74
CA GLU A 85 6.49 -5.01 -11.49
C GLU A 85 7.92 -4.55 -11.46
N MET A 86 8.83 -5.43 -11.21
CA MET A 86 10.27 -5.12 -11.21
C MET A 86 11.05 -6.21 -11.93
N GLN A 87 12.14 -5.81 -12.47
CA GLN A 87 13.07 -6.72 -13.13
C GLN A 87 14.51 -6.37 -12.69
N PRO A 88 15.44 -7.27 -12.89
CA PRO A 88 15.40 -8.46 -13.68
C PRO A 88 14.74 -9.58 -12.90
N GLY A 89 14.44 -10.12 -12.35
CA GLY A 89 13.93 -11.23 -11.59
C GLY A 89 12.43 -11.42 -11.60
N LEU A 90 11.69 -10.63 -12.31
CA LEU A 90 10.25 -10.77 -12.38
C LEU A 90 9.57 -10.72 -11.02
N TYR A 91 9.78 -9.65 -10.32
CA TYR A 91 9.03 -9.43 -9.08
C TYR A 91 7.76 -8.69 -9.45
N GLU A 92 6.64 -9.18 -8.99
CA GLU A 92 5.40 -8.45 -9.19
C GLU A 92 4.46 -8.74 -8.04
N GLY A 93 3.68 -7.78 -7.67
CA GLY A 93 2.78 -7.93 -6.55
C GLY A 93 2.05 -6.65 -6.22
N SER A 94 1.69 -6.50 -4.96
CA SER A 94 0.90 -5.37 -4.51
C SER A 94 1.66 -4.49 -3.54
N ILE A 95 1.24 -3.21 -3.47
CA ILE A 95 1.77 -2.26 -2.51
C ILE A 95 0.60 -1.80 -1.67
N ARG A 96 0.72 -1.91 -0.35
CA ARG A 96 -0.29 -1.39 0.56
C ARG A 96 0.29 -0.19 1.30
N LEU A 97 -0.53 0.82 1.49
CA LEU A 97 -0.12 2.04 2.16
C LEU A 97 -0.75 2.12 3.53
N TYR A 98 0.03 2.47 4.53
CA TYR A 98 -0.46 2.70 5.87
C TYR A 98 -0.12 4.13 6.26
N ASP A 99 -1.15 4.92 6.54
CA ASP A 99 -0.99 6.33 6.80
C ASP A 99 -1.94 6.66 7.94
N ASP A 100 -1.56 6.34 9.15
CA ASP A 100 -2.43 6.44 10.30
C ASP A 100 -1.94 7.46 11.33
N GLY A 101 -1.37 8.52 10.86
CA GLY A 101 -0.97 9.59 11.75
C GLY A 101 0.52 9.65 12.03
N GLY A 102 1.22 8.59 11.77
CA GLY A 102 2.68 8.58 11.91
C GLY A 102 3.35 8.72 10.55
N PRO A 103 4.58 8.34 10.44
CA PRO A 103 5.25 8.31 9.14
C PRO A 103 4.53 7.33 8.23
N ARG A 104 4.42 7.69 6.97
CA ARG A 104 3.81 6.78 6.01
C ARG A 104 4.66 5.54 5.85
N GLN A 105 4.00 4.43 5.76
CA GLN A 105 4.66 3.14 5.60
C GLN A 105 4.02 2.39 4.44
N ILE A 106 4.83 1.67 3.68
CA ILE A 106 4.29 0.80 2.64
C ILE A 106 4.77 -0.61 2.86
N VAL A 107 3.99 -1.54 2.37
CA VAL A 107 4.32 -2.97 2.40
C VAL A 107 4.20 -3.47 0.97
N LEU A 108 5.27 -4.07 0.48
CA LEU A 108 5.28 -4.68 -0.84
C LEU A 108 5.21 -6.19 -0.65
N ASP A 109 4.20 -6.80 -1.25
CA ASP A 109 4.04 -8.26 -1.21
C ASP A 109 4.17 -8.81 -2.61
N ASP A 110 5.17 -9.64 -2.83
CA ASP A 110 5.38 -10.28 -4.12
C ASP A 110 4.34 -11.37 -4.32
N LEU A 111 3.79 -11.44 -5.54
CA LEU A 111 2.79 -12.43 -5.86
C LEU A 111 3.28 -13.83 -5.64
N TRP A 112 4.52 -14.06 -5.87
CA TRP A 112 5.08 -15.41 -5.76
C TRP A 112 5.65 -15.68 -4.38
N LEU A 113 5.44 -14.76 -3.46
CA LEU A 113 5.93 -14.90 -2.09
C LEU A 113 7.42 -14.99 -1.99
N SER A 114 8.10 -14.52 -2.99
CA SER A 114 9.56 -14.58 -2.97
C SER A 114 10.13 -13.47 -2.14
N PHE A 115 9.37 -12.43 -1.83
CA PHE A 115 9.88 -11.42 -0.94
C PHE A 115 8.74 -10.55 -0.41
N ASN A 116 8.97 -9.97 0.73
CA ASN A 116 8.04 -9.07 1.36
C ASN A 116 8.87 -7.94 1.95
N ALA A 117 8.54 -6.73 1.62
CA ALA A 117 9.30 -5.58 2.09
C ALA A 117 8.41 -4.59 2.82
N ARG A 118 8.96 -3.95 3.84
CA ARG A 118 8.30 -2.89 4.57
C ARG A 118 9.21 -1.69 4.56
N ALA A 119 8.68 -0.54 4.28
CA ALA A 119 9.49 0.66 4.19
C ALA A 119 8.72 1.88 4.66
N VAL A 120 9.46 2.85 5.17
CA VAL A 120 8.91 4.09 5.70
C VAL A 120 9.38 5.24 4.83
N LEU A 121 8.52 6.20 4.60
CA LEU A 121 8.85 7.36 3.78
C LEU A 121 9.92 8.19 4.49
N GLN A 122 10.93 8.56 3.76
CA GLN A 122 12.06 9.31 4.27
C GLN A 122 11.88 10.81 4.15
#